data_827cad4c3212570ffcac84a7e624c33c
#
_entry.id   827cad4c3212570ffcac84a7e624c33c
#
_cell.length_a   1.000
_cell.length_b   1.000
_cell.length_c   1.000
_cell.angle_alpha   90.00
_cell.angle_beta   90.00
_cell.angle_gamma   90.00
#
_symmetry.space_group_name_H-M   'P 1'
#
loop_
_entity.id
_entity.type
_entity.pdbx_description
1 polymer ?
#
loop_
_entity_poly.entity_id
_entity_poly.type
_entity_poly.pdbx_seq_one_letter_code
_entity_poly.pdbx_strand_id
1 'polypeptide(L)'
;MTYHIVRRPSRRVMVGHVAVGGGAPVVVQSMTNTDTADVEATVRQVRELWEAGSELVRITVNTLEAAQAVPRIRERLDVQGCSVPLIGDFHFNGHKLLAQVPECAQALAKLRINPGNVGRGARRDEQFAQLIEIACRHDKPVRIGVNWGSLDQDLLARMMDENAHTDRPLEVEEVMRHAVIASALESAARAEELGLPGERIILSCKLSGVQDLIRVYRDLAARSDYPLHLGLTEAGIGSKGIVASTAALAVLLQEGIGDTIRVSLTPRPDEPRTTEVQVAQEILQVMGIRSFTPLVTACPGCGRTTSTYFQELALAIQTWLRAQMPIWRGRYPGVETMSVAVMGCVVNGPGESRHANVGISLPGTGETPVAPVYVDGEKTVTLKGDRIAEEFQAIVQDYVERTYGAQGAGVRSQDDRDSHLKNPAP
;
A
#
# COMPACT_ATOMS: atom_id res chain seq x y z
N MET A 1 7.33 -6.18 23.28
CA MET A 1 7.64 -7.34 22.41
C MET A 1 7.46 -6.90 20.97
N THR A 2 8.54 -6.82 20.22
CA THR A 2 8.44 -6.52 18.77
C THR A 2 7.95 -7.79 18.08
N TYR A 3 6.74 -7.77 17.58
CA TYR A 3 6.16 -8.90 16.83
C TYR A 3 6.88 -8.99 15.48
N HIS A 4 7.68 -10.03 15.30
CA HIS A 4 8.38 -10.21 14.03
C HIS A 4 7.51 -11.07 13.11
N ILE A 5 6.95 -10.45 12.08
CA ILE A 5 6.24 -11.18 11.02
C ILE A 5 7.29 -11.81 10.10
N VAL A 6 7.31 -13.15 10.08
CA VAL A 6 8.16 -13.90 9.15
C VAL A 6 7.50 -13.89 7.78
N ARG A 7 8.12 -13.18 6.83
CA ARG A 7 7.59 -13.07 5.47
C ARG A 7 7.88 -14.33 4.66
N ARG A 8 6.90 -14.74 3.84
CA ARG A 8 7.05 -15.81 2.86
C ARG A 8 8.23 -15.50 1.92
N PRO A 9 9.16 -16.44 1.67
CA PRO A 9 10.16 -16.28 0.63
C PRO A 9 9.49 -16.06 -0.74
N SER A 10 9.95 -15.07 -1.48
CA SER A 10 9.49 -14.79 -2.84
C SER A 10 10.64 -14.34 -3.71
N ARG A 11 10.52 -14.51 -5.03
CA ARG A 11 11.48 -13.97 -6.01
C ARG A 11 11.51 -12.44 -5.89
N ARG A 12 12.63 -11.85 -6.26
CA ARG A 12 12.76 -10.38 -6.32
C ARG A 12 12.53 -9.89 -7.74
N VAL A 13 11.53 -9.02 -7.91
CA VAL A 13 11.20 -8.39 -9.20
C VAL A 13 11.49 -6.89 -9.09
N MET A 14 12.28 -6.36 -10.03
CA MET A 14 12.50 -4.92 -10.12
C MET A 14 11.47 -4.27 -11.03
N VAL A 15 10.79 -3.24 -10.52
CA VAL A 15 9.84 -2.39 -11.26
C VAL A 15 10.43 -0.99 -11.33
N GLY A 16 11.16 -0.68 -12.39
CA GLY A 16 12.07 0.46 -12.40
C GLY A 16 13.10 0.30 -11.28
N HIS A 17 13.20 1.30 -10.41
CA HIS A 17 14.08 1.28 -9.23
C HIS A 17 13.44 0.64 -7.97
N VAL A 18 12.16 0.25 -8.03
CA VAL A 18 11.42 -0.32 -6.89
C VAL A 18 11.50 -1.84 -6.89
N ALA A 19 12.03 -2.41 -5.80
CA ALA A 19 12.07 -3.86 -5.60
C ALA A 19 10.75 -4.38 -5.02
N VAL A 20 10.20 -5.45 -5.61
CA VAL A 20 8.99 -6.14 -5.16
C VAL A 20 9.34 -7.60 -4.85
N GLY A 21 9.07 -8.07 -3.65
CA GLY A 21 9.47 -9.42 -3.22
C GLY A 21 10.95 -9.53 -2.83
N GLY A 22 11.44 -10.75 -2.66
CA GLY A 22 12.83 -11.02 -2.27
C GLY A 22 13.24 -10.38 -0.94
N GLY A 23 12.32 -10.30 0.02
CA GLY A 23 12.57 -9.66 1.32
C GLY A 23 12.52 -8.13 1.32
N ALA A 24 12.30 -7.47 0.16
CA ALA A 24 12.11 -6.02 0.10
C ALA A 24 10.86 -5.57 0.89
N PRO A 25 10.80 -4.31 1.38
CA PRO A 25 9.60 -3.80 2.05
C PRO A 25 8.33 -3.97 1.21
N VAL A 26 7.18 -4.18 1.85
CA VAL A 26 5.88 -4.27 1.16
C VAL A 26 5.59 -2.95 0.45
N VAL A 27 5.39 -2.99 -0.86
CA VAL A 27 5.27 -1.82 -1.72
C VAL A 27 3.83 -1.32 -1.79
N VAL A 28 3.61 -0.03 -1.64
CA VAL A 28 2.31 0.62 -1.83
C VAL A 28 2.15 1.03 -3.29
N GLN A 29 1.13 0.47 -3.95
CA GLN A 29 0.76 0.82 -5.32
C GLN A 29 -0.60 1.51 -5.35
N SER A 30 -0.74 2.50 -6.23
CA SER A 30 -2.01 3.18 -6.53
C SER A 30 -2.40 3.09 -8.00
N MET A 31 -3.51 3.75 -8.36
CA MET A 31 -3.98 3.84 -9.74
C MET A 31 -4.71 5.16 -9.96
N THR A 32 -4.48 5.78 -11.11
CA THR A 32 -5.26 6.94 -11.56
C THR A 32 -6.69 6.54 -11.95
N ASN A 33 -7.58 7.52 -11.94
CA ASN A 33 -8.92 7.43 -12.51
C ASN A 33 -9.18 8.49 -13.59
N THR A 34 -8.13 9.17 -14.04
CA THR A 34 -8.18 10.10 -15.18
C THR A 34 -8.25 9.34 -16.50
N ASP A 35 -8.77 9.97 -17.54
CA ASP A 35 -8.52 9.54 -18.91
C ASP A 35 -7.03 9.71 -19.20
N THR A 36 -6.33 8.60 -19.52
CA THR A 36 -4.88 8.64 -19.78
C THR A 36 -4.54 9.44 -21.04
N ALA A 37 -5.47 9.61 -21.98
CA ALA A 37 -5.30 10.49 -23.14
C ALA A 37 -5.21 11.98 -22.74
N ASP A 38 -5.79 12.37 -21.60
CA ASP A 38 -5.55 13.69 -20.99
C ASP A 38 -4.25 13.67 -20.19
N VAL A 39 -3.18 14.09 -20.87
CA VAL A 39 -1.82 14.11 -20.33
C VAL A 39 -1.71 14.96 -19.05
N GLU A 40 -2.30 16.18 -19.07
CA GLU A 40 -2.14 17.11 -17.95
C GLU A 40 -2.91 16.65 -16.70
N ALA A 41 -4.13 16.14 -16.85
CA ALA A 41 -4.88 15.57 -15.74
C ALA A 41 -4.19 14.34 -15.16
N THR A 42 -3.65 13.46 -16.03
CA THR A 42 -2.95 12.25 -15.59
C THR A 42 -1.63 12.56 -14.90
N VAL A 43 -0.83 13.48 -15.43
CA VAL A 43 0.42 13.95 -14.79
C VAL A 43 0.14 14.52 -13.40
N ARG A 44 -0.86 15.39 -13.28
CA ARG A 44 -1.24 15.98 -11.99
C ARG A 44 -1.63 14.90 -10.99
N GLN A 45 -2.50 13.96 -11.36
CA GLN A 45 -2.96 12.92 -10.44
C GLN A 45 -1.84 11.90 -10.10
N VAL A 46 -0.98 11.53 -11.04
CA VAL A 46 0.20 10.68 -10.76
C VAL A 46 1.11 11.34 -9.74
N ARG A 47 1.35 12.65 -9.88
CA ARG A 47 2.17 13.41 -8.94
C ARG A 47 1.54 13.47 -7.55
N GLU A 48 0.24 13.76 -7.45
CA GLU A 48 -0.50 13.74 -6.18
C GLU A 48 -0.40 12.38 -5.48
N LEU A 49 -0.55 11.29 -6.22
CA LEU A 49 -0.40 9.92 -5.68
C LEU A 49 1.02 9.64 -5.21
N TRP A 50 2.04 10.08 -5.95
CA TRP A 50 3.44 9.93 -5.58
C TRP A 50 3.80 10.77 -4.34
N GLU A 51 3.38 12.03 -4.29
CA GLU A 51 3.56 12.90 -3.13
C GLU A 51 2.88 12.34 -1.87
N ALA A 52 1.74 11.68 -2.02
CA ALA A 52 1.09 10.93 -0.94
C ALA A 52 1.86 9.67 -0.50
N GLY A 53 2.89 9.26 -1.26
CA GLY A 53 3.77 8.15 -0.94
C GLY A 53 3.45 6.84 -1.66
N SER A 54 2.72 6.90 -2.78
CA SER A 54 2.60 5.75 -3.69
C SER A 54 3.94 5.48 -4.36
N GLU A 55 4.44 4.26 -4.24
CA GLU A 55 5.75 3.86 -4.79
C GLU A 55 5.65 3.34 -6.23
N LEU A 56 4.45 2.95 -6.66
CA LEU A 56 4.11 2.52 -8.02
C LEU A 56 2.76 3.10 -8.40
N VAL A 57 2.63 3.71 -9.56
CA VAL A 57 1.35 4.25 -10.03
C VAL A 57 0.92 3.57 -11.33
N ARG A 58 -0.30 3.03 -11.33
CA ARG A 58 -0.89 2.37 -12.50
C ARG A 58 -1.82 3.34 -13.25
N ILE A 59 -1.66 3.36 -14.56
CA ILE A 59 -2.50 4.10 -15.51
C ILE A 59 -3.19 3.14 -16.48
N THR A 60 -4.39 3.45 -16.94
CA THR A 60 -5.12 2.63 -17.90
C THR A 60 -4.66 2.94 -19.32
N VAL A 61 -4.34 1.91 -20.11
CA VAL A 61 -3.94 2.06 -21.51
C VAL A 61 -4.89 1.23 -22.38
N ASN A 62 -6.00 1.83 -22.78
CA ASN A 62 -7.13 1.14 -23.45
C ASN A 62 -7.41 1.65 -24.86
N THR A 63 -6.87 2.80 -25.26
CA THR A 63 -7.02 3.40 -26.60
C THR A 63 -5.65 3.75 -27.19
N LEU A 64 -5.64 4.03 -28.49
CA LEU A 64 -4.42 4.47 -29.19
C LEU A 64 -3.92 5.81 -28.64
N GLU A 65 -4.85 6.74 -28.40
CA GLU A 65 -4.56 8.06 -27.82
C GLU A 65 -3.95 7.93 -26.43
N ALA A 66 -4.48 7.03 -25.59
CA ALA A 66 -3.90 6.73 -24.28
C ALA A 66 -2.47 6.18 -24.41
N ALA A 67 -2.23 5.24 -25.34
CA ALA A 67 -0.90 4.70 -25.58
C ALA A 67 0.10 5.78 -26.03
N GLN A 68 -0.33 6.68 -26.96
CA GLN A 68 0.49 7.81 -27.44
C GLN A 68 0.74 8.88 -26.35
N ALA A 69 -0.16 8.98 -25.35
CA ALA A 69 0.00 9.90 -24.25
C ALA A 69 1.06 9.44 -23.21
N VAL A 70 1.27 8.13 -23.04
CA VAL A 70 2.16 7.58 -22.00
C VAL A 70 3.59 8.12 -22.06
N PRO A 71 4.27 8.18 -23.21
CA PRO A 71 5.62 8.78 -23.30
C PRO A 71 5.64 10.24 -22.86
N ARG A 72 4.64 11.01 -23.26
CA ARG A 72 4.49 12.43 -22.90
C ARG A 72 4.22 12.63 -21.41
N ILE A 73 3.41 11.74 -20.80
CA ILE A 73 3.18 11.72 -19.36
C ILE A 73 4.50 11.48 -18.63
N ARG A 74 5.30 10.48 -19.07
CA ARG A 74 6.60 10.19 -18.46
C ARG A 74 7.55 11.38 -18.54
N GLU A 75 7.69 11.97 -19.73
CA GLU A 75 8.52 13.16 -19.95
C GLU A 75 8.13 14.33 -19.01
N ARG A 76 6.83 14.63 -18.91
CA ARG A 76 6.34 15.70 -18.03
C ARG A 76 6.61 15.42 -16.56
N LEU A 77 6.46 14.18 -16.12
CA LEU A 77 6.78 13.78 -14.75
C LEU A 77 8.28 13.88 -14.48
N ASP A 78 9.13 13.50 -15.43
CA ASP A 78 10.60 13.60 -15.31
C ASP A 78 11.05 15.06 -15.18
N VAL A 79 10.50 15.97 -15.98
CA VAL A 79 10.75 17.41 -15.88
C VAL A 79 10.36 17.96 -14.50
N GLN A 80 9.32 17.39 -13.88
CA GLN A 80 8.86 17.77 -12.54
C GLN A 80 9.59 17.03 -11.41
N GLY A 81 10.61 16.21 -11.71
CA GLY A 81 11.35 15.43 -10.72
C GLY A 81 10.57 14.26 -10.12
N CYS A 82 9.44 13.89 -10.69
CA CYS A 82 8.63 12.76 -10.23
C CYS A 82 9.12 11.47 -10.89
N SER A 83 9.91 10.70 -10.16
CA SER A 83 10.54 9.46 -10.65
C SER A 83 9.69 8.19 -10.46
N VAL A 84 8.43 8.31 -10.03
CA VAL A 84 7.57 7.15 -9.74
C VAL A 84 7.45 6.23 -10.97
N PRO A 85 7.68 4.91 -10.83
CA PRO A 85 7.50 3.97 -11.93
C PRO A 85 6.03 3.87 -12.35
N LEU A 86 5.76 4.03 -13.65
CA LEU A 86 4.43 3.91 -14.24
C LEU A 86 4.15 2.47 -14.65
N ILE A 87 2.93 2.00 -14.39
CA ILE A 87 2.46 0.67 -14.77
C ILE A 87 1.33 0.82 -15.77
N GLY A 88 1.46 0.20 -16.94
CA GLY A 88 0.38 0.17 -17.92
C GLY A 88 -0.60 -0.96 -17.63
N ASP A 89 -1.89 -0.64 -17.59
CA ASP A 89 -2.98 -1.60 -17.43
C ASP A 89 -3.62 -1.90 -18.78
N PHE A 90 -3.37 -3.11 -19.27
CA PHE A 90 -3.80 -3.55 -20.61
C PHE A 90 -4.91 -4.58 -20.52
N HIS A 91 -5.91 -4.39 -21.38
CA HIS A 91 -7.02 -5.30 -21.61
C HIS A 91 -7.19 -5.50 -23.11
N PHE A 92 -7.86 -6.56 -23.54
CA PHE A 92 -8.28 -6.91 -24.91
C PHE A 92 -7.33 -6.58 -26.08
N ASN A 93 -6.96 -5.32 -26.25
CA ASN A 93 -6.20 -4.80 -27.40
C ASN A 93 -4.77 -4.37 -27.05
N GLY A 94 -4.29 -4.65 -25.84
CA GLY A 94 -2.98 -4.21 -25.36
C GLY A 94 -1.82 -4.60 -26.29
N HIS A 95 -1.84 -5.81 -26.86
CA HIS A 95 -0.87 -6.28 -27.84
C HIS A 95 -0.81 -5.38 -29.10
N LYS A 96 -1.95 -4.91 -29.60
CA LYS A 96 -2.01 -4.00 -30.75
C LYS A 96 -1.52 -2.61 -30.39
N LEU A 97 -1.92 -2.09 -29.23
CA LEU A 97 -1.52 -0.75 -28.78
C LEU A 97 0.00 -0.66 -28.60
N LEU A 98 0.60 -1.67 -27.94
CA LEU A 98 2.05 -1.70 -27.74
C LEU A 98 2.85 -1.99 -29.02
N ALA A 99 2.28 -2.71 -29.98
CA ALA A 99 2.89 -2.89 -31.30
C ALA A 99 2.86 -1.62 -32.15
N GLN A 100 1.78 -0.83 -32.05
CA GLN A 100 1.62 0.43 -32.78
C GLN A 100 2.38 1.60 -32.15
N VAL A 101 2.57 1.58 -30.82
CA VAL A 101 3.26 2.62 -30.05
C VAL A 101 4.31 1.97 -29.15
N PRO A 102 5.46 1.53 -29.69
CA PRO A 102 6.53 0.89 -28.91
C PRO A 102 7.08 1.80 -27.79
N GLU A 103 7.04 3.12 -27.98
CA GLU A 103 7.48 4.11 -27.00
C GLU A 103 6.62 4.04 -25.72
N CYS A 104 5.37 3.60 -25.82
CA CYS A 104 4.52 3.33 -24.65
C CYS A 104 5.15 2.24 -23.77
N ALA A 105 5.59 1.11 -24.35
CA ALA A 105 6.27 0.07 -23.59
C ALA A 105 7.57 0.55 -22.98
N GLN A 106 8.34 1.40 -23.70
CA GLN A 106 9.59 1.96 -23.19
C GLN A 106 9.40 2.85 -21.97
N ALA A 107 8.38 3.71 -22.02
CA ALA A 107 8.04 4.67 -20.96
C ALA A 107 7.46 4.01 -19.69
N LEU A 108 6.90 2.81 -19.80
CA LEU A 108 6.36 2.05 -18.68
C LEU A 108 7.44 1.25 -17.96
N ALA A 109 7.29 1.13 -16.63
CA ALA A 109 8.18 0.31 -15.81
C ALA A 109 7.67 -1.13 -15.63
N LYS A 110 6.38 -1.38 -15.86
CA LYS A 110 5.74 -2.71 -15.74
C LYS A 110 4.48 -2.77 -16.58
N LEU A 111 4.18 -3.93 -17.12
CA LEU A 111 2.93 -4.23 -17.81
C LEU A 111 1.99 -5.02 -16.89
N ARG A 112 0.73 -4.65 -16.79
CA ARG A 112 -0.31 -5.46 -16.16
C ARG A 112 -1.17 -6.10 -17.23
N ILE A 113 -1.27 -7.40 -17.20
CA ILE A 113 -2.04 -8.22 -18.11
C ILE A 113 -3.09 -8.98 -17.32
N ASN A 114 -4.34 -9.00 -17.80
CA ASN A 114 -5.38 -9.87 -17.26
C ASN A 114 -5.63 -11.01 -18.26
N PRO A 115 -5.23 -12.25 -17.93
CA PRO A 115 -5.35 -13.39 -18.87
C PRO A 115 -6.77 -13.63 -19.39
N GLY A 116 -7.79 -13.40 -18.55
CA GLY A 116 -9.20 -13.54 -18.93
C GLY A 116 -9.69 -12.47 -19.92
N ASN A 117 -8.93 -11.37 -20.11
CA ASN A 117 -9.31 -10.25 -20.97
C ASN A 117 -8.34 -10.02 -22.14
N VAL A 118 -7.39 -10.91 -22.39
CA VAL A 118 -6.41 -10.73 -23.49
C VAL A 118 -7.03 -11.10 -24.84
N GLY A 119 -7.98 -12.03 -24.87
CA GLY A 119 -8.63 -12.50 -26.10
C GLY A 119 -9.67 -13.57 -25.78
N ARG A 120 -10.22 -14.20 -26.80
CA ARG A 120 -11.18 -15.31 -26.67
C ARG A 120 -10.74 -16.52 -27.47
N GLY A 121 -10.93 -17.73 -26.94
CA GLY A 121 -10.61 -18.99 -27.60
C GLY A 121 -9.13 -19.06 -28.05
N ALA A 122 -8.86 -19.64 -29.21
CA ALA A 122 -7.52 -19.83 -29.76
C ALA A 122 -6.69 -18.54 -29.91
N ARG A 123 -7.34 -17.40 -30.13
CA ARG A 123 -6.67 -16.08 -30.24
C ARG A 123 -6.12 -15.56 -28.90
N ARG A 124 -6.59 -16.10 -27.79
CA ARG A 124 -6.16 -15.65 -26.46
C ARG A 124 -4.67 -15.97 -26.23
N ASP A 125 -4.25 -17.18 -26.52
CA ASP A 125 -2.85 -17.58 -26.34
C ASP A 125 -1.92 -16.80 -27.26
N GLU A 126 -2.29 -16.58 -28.53
CA GLU A 126 -1.53 -15.77 -29.47
C GLU A 126 -1.38 -14.30 -28.99
N GLN A 127 -2.46 -13.69 -28.51
CA GLN A 127 -2.43 -12.30 -28.05
C GLN A 127 -1.67 -12.16 -26.73
N PHE A 128 -1.77 -13.17 -25.84
CA PHE A 128 -0.96 -13.25 -24.64
C PHE A 128 0.53 -13.37 -24.98
N ALA A 129 0.86 -14.26 -25.92
CA ALA A 129 2.24 -14.45 -26.37
C ALA A 129 2.83 -13.15 -26.92
N GLN A 130 2.08 -12.42 -27.76
CA GLN A 130 2.53 -11.12 -28.27
C GLN A 130 2.82 -10.09 -27.16
N LEU A 131 2.01 -10.05 -26.12
CA LEU A 131 2.25 -9.17 -24.97
C LEU A 131 3.52 -9.57 -24.20
N ILE A 132 3.74 -10.89 -24.00
CA ILE A 132 4.95 -11.39 -23.33
C ILE A 132 6.19 -11.13 -24.19
N GLU A 133 6.14 -11.32 -25.50
CA GLU A 133 7.24 -11.00 -26.42
C GLU A 133 7.62 -9.51 -26.37
N ILE A 134 6.60 -8.62 -26.29
CA ILE A 134 6.85 -7.17 -26.13
C ILE A 134 7.51 -6.90 -24.78
N ALA A 135 7.05 -7.54 -23.71
CA ALA A 135 7.64 -7.41 -22.38
C ALA A 135 9.11 -7.85 -22.38
N CYS A 136 9.43 -8.99 -22.98
CA CYS A 136 10.80 -9.48 -23.15
C CYS A 136 11.65 -8.50 -23.96
N ARG A 137 11.14 -8.03 -25.11
CA ARG A 137 11.86 -7.10 -26.00
C ARG A 137 12.25 -5.79 -25.31
N HIS A 138 11.39 -5.28 -24.43
CA HIS A 138 11.59 -4.03 -23.72
C HIS A 138 12.09 -4.22 -22.28
N ASP A 139 12.45 -5.45 -21.88
CA ASP A 139 12.93 -5.81 -20.54
C ASP A 139 11.96 -5.36 -19.42
N LYS A 140 10.64 -5.58 -19.62
CA LYS A 140 9.63 -5.16 -18.67
C LYS A 140 9.09 -6.33 -17.84
N PRO A 141 9.03 -6.20 -16.51
CA PRO A 141 8.30 -7.15 -15.69
C PRO A 141 6.80 -7.09 -15.99
N VAL A 142 6.15 -8.23 -15.80
CA VAL A 142 4.70 -8.39 -16.03
C VAL A 142 4.01 -8.73 -14.73
N ARG A 143 2.88 -8.06 -14.44
CA ARG A 143 1.95 -8.56 -13.45
C ARG A 143 0.80 -9.29 -14.15
N ILE A 144 0.73 -10.59 -13.93
CA ILE A 144 -0.41 -11.41 -14.32
C ILE A 144 -1.48 -11.20 -13.25
N GLY A 145 -2.57 -10.54 -13.66
CA GLY A 145 -3.60 -10.07 -12.74
C GLY A 145 -4.96 -10.67 -13.05
N VAL A 146 -5.28 -11.78 -12.40
CA VAL A 146 -6.59 -12.43 -12.51
C VAL A 146 -7.58 -11.72 -11.62
N ASN A 147 -8.77 -11.43 -12.15
CA ASN A 147 -9.92 -10.95 -11.38
C ASN A 147 -11.07 -11.95 -11.54
N TRP A 148 -11.75 -12.23 -10.44
CA TRP A 148 -12.92 -13.09 -10.42
C TRP A 148 -13.97 -12.75 -11.50
N GLY A 149 -14.35 -11.47 -11.61
CA GLY A 149 -15.36 -11.01 -12.55
C GLY A 149 -14.98 -11.09 -14.04
N SER A 150 -13.73 -11.45 -14.35
CA SER A 150 -13.21 -11.61 -15.71
C SER A 150 -12.39 -12.89 -15.87
N LEU A 151 -12.75 -13.93 -15.10
CA LEU A 151 -12.14 -15.24 -15.21
C LEU A 151 -12.46 -15.88 -16.57
N ASP A 152 -11.50 -16.62 -17.07
CA ASP A 152 -11.66 -17.39 -18.31
C ASP A 152 -12.77 -18.43 -18.16
N GLN A 153 -13.81 -18.28 -18.99
CA GLN A 153 -14.99 -19.14 -18.93
C GLN A 153 -14.72 -20.56 -19.47
N ASP A 154 -13.79 -20.70 -20.42
CA ASP A 154 -13.42 -22.02 -20.96
C ASP A 154 -12.66 -22.84 -19.92
N LEU A 155 -11.74 -22.19 -19.18
CA LEU A 155 -11.05 -22.78 -18.05
C LEU A 155 -12.04 -23.20 -16.94
N LEU A 156 -12.95 -22.32 -16.58
CA LEU A 156 -13.94 -22.59 -15.55
C LEU A 156 -14.85 -23.76 -15.93
N ALA A 157 -15.37 -23.79 -17.17
CA ALA A 157 -16.21 -24.86 -17.66
C ALA A 157 -15.48 -26.21 -17.62
N ARG A 158 -14.23 -26.28 -18.12
CA ARG A 158 -13.39 -27.48 -18.04
C ARG A 158 -13.25 -27.98 -16.61
N MET A 159 -12.91 -27.10 -15.67
CA MET A 159 -12.73 -27.48 -14.27
C MET A 159 -14.04 -27.92 -13.60
N MET A 160 -15.18 -27.35 -13.97
CA MET A 160 -16.49 -27.80 -13.50
C MET A 160 -16.83 -29.20 -14.03
N ASP A 161 -16.55 -29.45 -15.32
CA ASP A 161 -16.75 -30.76 -15.92
C ASP A 161 -15.84 -31.82 -15.29
N GLU A 162 -14.57 -31.54 -15.09
CA GLU A 162 -13.63 -32.40 -14.39
C GLU A 162 -14.10 -32.70 -12.96
N ASN A 163 -14.55 -31.66 -12.22
CA ASN A 163 -15.07 -31.83 -10.86
C ASN A 163 -16.30 -32.74 -10.79
N ALA A 164 -17.20 -32.63 -11.75
CA ALA A 164 -18.42 -33.44 -11.80
C ALA A 164 -18.13 -34.93 -11.98
N HIS A 165 -16.95 -35.31 -12.50
CA HIS A 165 -16.52 -36.71 -12.70
C HIS A 165 -15.66 -37.25 -11.55
N THR A 166 -15.45 -36.49 -10.47
CA THR A 166 -14.70 -36.96 -9.28
C THR A 166 -15.62 -37.75 -8.34
N ASP A 167 -15.05 -38.64 -7.53
CA ASP A 167 -15.80 -39.40 -6.51
C ASP A 167 -16.40 -38.50 -5.42
N ARG A 168 -15.83 -37.34 -5.20
CA ARG A 168 -16.27 -36.31 -4.22
C ARG A 168 -16.17 -34.92 -4.84
N PRO A 169 -17.21 -34.50 -5.58
CA PRO A 169 -17.24 -33.20 -6.18
C PRO A 169 -17.13 -32.08 -5.12
N LEU A 170 -16.31 -31.07 -5.42
CA LEU A 170 -16.19 -29.85 -4.62
C LEU A 170 -17.39 -28.93 -4.88
N GLU A 171 -17.69 -28.08 -3.93
CA GLU A 171 -18.67 -27.01 -4.11
C GLU A 171 -18.25 -26.04 -5.22
N VAL A 172 -19.22 -25.45 -5.89
CA VAL A 172 -19.00 -24.56 -7.04
C VAL A 172 -18.04 -23.42 -6.71
N GLU A 173 -18.18 -22.81 -5.54
CA GLU A 173 -17.33 -21.73 -5.07
C GLU A 173 -15.88 -22.17 -4.88
N GLU A 174 -15.65 -23.42 -4.52
CA GLU A 174 -14.31 -23.97 -4.36
C GLU A 174 -13.66 -24.24 -5.71
N VAL A 175 -14.39 -24.81 -6.67
CA VAL A 175 -13.93 -24.98 -8.05
C VAL A 175 -13.57 -23.63 -8.66
N MET A 176 -14.39 -22.62 -8.44
CA MET A 176 -14.12 -21.26 -8.91
C MET A 176 -12.86 -20.67 -8.28
N ARG A 177 -12.61 -20.84 -6.97
CA ARG A 177 -11.34 -20.41 -6.33
C ARG A 177 -10.13 -21.11 -6.96
N HIS A 178 -10.23 -22.41 -7.18
CA HIS A 178 -9.18 -23.17 -7.87
C HIS A 178 -8.95 -22.68 -9.31
N ALA A 179 -9.99 -22.32 -10.03
CA ALA A 179 -9.88 -21.79 -11.40
C ALA A 179 -9.18 -20.43 -11.45
N VAL A 180 -9.40 -19.54 -10.46
CA VAL A 180 -8.67 -18.28 -10.34
C VAL A 180 -7.16 -18.52 -10.15
N ILE A 181 -6.80 -19.48 -9.30
CA ILE A 181 -5.40 -19.84 -9.02
C ILE A 181 -4.77 -20.52 -10.24
N ALA A 182 -5.46 -21.47 -10.86
CA ALA A 182 -5.02 -22.15 -12.08
C ALA A 182 -4.76 -21.14 -13.20
N SER A 183 -5.67 -20.20 -13.43
CA SER A 183 -5.51 -19.14 -14.42
C SER A 183 -4.22 -18.30 -14.19
N ALA A 184 -3.89 -18.00 -12.94
CA ALA A 184 -2.67 -17.26 -12.63
C ALA A 184 -1.40 -18.09 -12.85
N LEU A 185 -1.38 -19.33 -12.36
CA LEU A 185 -0.21 -20.21 -12.43
C LEU A 185 0.05 -20.72 -13.85
N GLU A 186 -0.98 -21.13 -14.58
CA GLU A 186 -0.87 -21.56 -15.99
C GLU A 186 -0.39 -20.41 -16.87
N SER A 187 -0.88 -19.17 -16.63
CA SER A 187 -0.41 -17.99 -17.37
C SER A 187 1.04 -17.63 -17.02
N ALA A 188 1.49 -17.82 -15.76
CA ALA A 188 2.87 -17.61 -15.37
C ALA A 188 3.80 -18.63 -16.04
N ALA A 189 3.45 -19.91 -15.99
CA ALA A 189 4.19 -20.96 -16.66
C ALA A 189 4.28 -20.70 -18.17
N ARG A 190 3.18 -20.29 -18.79
CA ARG A 190 3.14 -19.94 -20.21
C ARG A 190 4.03 -18.73 -20.54
N ALA A 191 4.09 -17.73 -19.65
CA ALA A 191 4.99 -16.60 -19.83
C ALA A 191 6.47 -17.01 -19.75
N GLU A 192 6.82 -17.92 -18.84
CA GLU A 192 8.19 -18.47 -18.74
C GLU A 192 8.55 -19.31 -19.99
N GLU A 193 7.63 -20.14 -20.51
CA GLU A 193 7.82 -20.88 -21.78
C GLU A 193 8.08 -19.93 -22.97
N LEU A 194 7.46 -18.76 -22.96
CA LEU A 194 7.65 -17.71 -23.98
C LEU A 194 8.93 -16.87 -23.76
N GLY A 195 9.73 -17.19 -22.73
CA GLY A 195 11.02 -16.61 -22.48
C GLY A 195 11.04 -15.45 -21.47
N LEU A 196 9.93 -15.16 -20.78
CA LEU A 196 9.92 -14.16 -19.71
C LEU A 196 10.49 -14.80 -18.43
N PRO A 197 11.62 -14.32 -17.87
CA PRO A 197 12.18 -14.89 -16.64
C PRO A 197 11.19 -14.78 -15.45
N GLY A 198 11.17 -15.77 -14.57
CA GLY A 198 10.30 -15.78 -13.41
C GLY A 198 10.53 -14.60 -12.45
N GLU A 199 11.75 -14.05 -12.44
CA GLU A 199 12.12 -12.81 -11.73
C GLU A 199 11.55 -11.55 -12.37
N ARG A 200 10.76 -11.71 -13.43
CA ARG A 200 10.00 -10.64 -14.10
C ARG A 200 8.50 -10.79 -13.94
N ILE A 201 8.02 -11.78 -13.15
CA ILE A 201 6.59 -12.10 -12.99
C ILE A 201 6.13 -11.76 -11.58
N ILE A 202 5.03 -11.04 -11.48
CA ILE A 202 4.27 -10.77 -10.25
C ILE A 202 2.87 -11.32 -10.44
N LEU A 203 2.30 -11.99 -9.43
CA LEU A 203 0.94 -12.53 -9.51
C LEU A 203 -0.05 -11.72 -8.67
N SER A 204 -1.29 -11.70 -9.11
CA SER A 204 -2.42 -11.26 -8.30
C SER A 204 -3.72 -11.97 -8.70
N CYS A 205 -4.47 -12.39 -7.68
CA CYS A 205 -5.79 -13.01 -7.79
C CYS A 205 -6.78 -12.19 -6.95
N LYS A 206 -7.58 -11.34 -7.59
CA LYS A 206 -8.47 -10.42 -6.88
C LYS A 206 -9.90 -10.92 -6.87
N LEU A 207 -10.47 -10.93 -5.67
CA LEU A 207 -11.86 -11.28 -5.39
C LEU A 207 -12.50 -10.14 -4.59
N SER A 208 -13.84 -10.12 -4.53
CA SER A 208 -14.62 -9.15 -3.75
C SER A 208 -14.96 -9.64 -2.34
N GLY A 209 -14.93 -10.97 -2.11
CA GLY A 209 -15.14 -11.59 -0.80
C GLY A 209 -13.85 -11.66 0.01
N VAL A 210 -13.88 -11.17 1.27
CA VAL A 210 -12.72 -11.18 2.17
C VAL A 210 -12.22 -12.60 2.42
N GLN A 211 -13.13 -13.53 2.77
CA GLN A 211 -12.75 -14.90 3.09
C GLN A 211 -12.23 -15.67 1.88
N ASP A 212 -12.82 -15.45 0.71
CA ASP A 212 -12.36 -16.08 -0.52
C ASP A 212 -11.00 -15.55 -0.95
N LEU A 213 -10.77 -14.24 -0.81
CA LEU A 213 -9.46 -13.65 -1.07
C LEU A 213 -8.38 -14.28 -0.18
N ILE A 214 -8.64 -14.41 1.13
CA ILE A 214 -7.70 -15.02 2.07
C ILE A 214 -7.38 -16.46 1.68
N ARG A 215 -8.40 -17.28 1.37
CA ARG A 215 -8.20 -18.68 0.95
C ARG A 215 -7.38 -18.78 -0.33
N VAL A 216 -7.73 -17.98 -1.34
CA VAL A 216 -7.01 -17.98 -2.63
C VAL A 216 -5.55 -17.58 -2.47
N TYR A 217 -5.24 -16.56 -1.68
CA TYR A 217 -3.84 -16.15 -1.50
C TYR A 217 -3.03 -17.09 -0.62
N ARG A 218 -3.64 -17.78 0.36
CA ARG A 218 -2.98 -18.84 1.12
C ARG A 218 -2.57 -20.00 0.21
N ASP A 219 -3.49 -20.45 -0.66
CA ASP A 219 -3.22 -21.53 -1.60
C ASP A 219 -2.19 -21.09 -2.66
N LEU A 220 -2.35 -19.92 -3.26
CA LEU A 220 -1.39 -19.37 -4.22
C LEU A 220 0.02 -19.22 -3.60
N ALA A 221 0.09 -18.76 -2.35
CA ALA A 221 1.35 -18.61 -1.62
C ALA A 221 2.05 -19.93 -1.33
N ALA A 222 1.27 -21.00 -1.09
CA ALA A 222 1.80 -22.35 -0.87
C ALA A 222 2.29 -22.99 -2.17
N ARG A 223 1.75 -22.60 -3.33
CA ARG A 223 2.00 -23.24 -4.63
C ARG A 223 2.99 -22.50 -5.52
N SER A 224 3.45 -21.32 -5.14
CA SER A 224 4.38 -20.51 -5.96
C SER A 224 5.30 -19.65 -5.11
N ASP A 225 6.43 -19.23 -5.69
CA ASP A 225 7.38 -18.28 -5.10
C ASP A 225 7.39 -16.93 -5.79
N TYR A 226 6.45 -16.68 -6.73
CA TYR A 226 6.29 -15.35 -7.33
C TYR A 226 5.88 -14.31 -6.29
N PRO A 227 6.33 -13.05 -6.40
CA PRO A 227 5.81 -11.95 -5.59
C PRO A 227 4.29 -11.79 -5.78
N LEU A 228 3.59 -11.54 -4.68
CA LEU A 228 2.14 -11.43 -4.66
C LEU A 228 1.69 -9.99 -4.47
N HIS A 229 0.85 -9.52 -5.39
CA HIS A 229 0.18 -8.22 -5.28
C HIS A 229 -1.21 -8.40 -4.69
N LEU A 230 -1.37 -7.99 -3.43
CA LEU A 230 -2.63 -8.08 -2.72
C LEU A 230 -3.58 -6.93 -3.05
N GLY A 231 -4.86 -7.19 -2.99
CA GLY A 231 -5.90 -6.18 -3.06
C GLY A 231 -7.27 -6.80 -3.20
N LEU A 232 -8.22 -6.30 -2.41
CA LEU A 232 -9.62 -6.61 -2.57
C LEU A 232 -10.18 -5.82 -3.76
N THR A 233 -10.97 -6.46 -4.64
CA THR A 233 -11.70 -5.74 -5.68
C THR A 233 -13.10 -5.39 -5.19
N GLU A 234 -13.66 -4.26 -5.65
CA GLU A 234 -15.03 -3.85 -5.32
C GLU A 234 -15.30 -3.79 -3.80
N ALA A 235 -14.29 -3.31 -3.05
CA ALA A 235 -14.38 -3.26 -1.59
C ALA A 235 -15.55 -2.40 -1.09
N GLY A 236 -15.93 -1.38 -1.84
CA GLY A 236 -17.04 -0.48 -1.56
C GLY A 236 -16.60 0.94 -1.21
N ILE A 237 -17.57 1.74 -0.77
CA ILE A 237 -17.40 3.17 -0.47
C ILE A 237 -17.20 3.40 1.04
N GLY A 238 -16.38 4.40 1.38
CA GLY A 238 -16.22 4.87 2.76
C GLY A 238 -15.72 3.79 3.72
N SER A 239 -16.25 3.79 4.94
CA SER A 239 -15.81 2.89 6.02
C SER A 239 -15.95 1.40 5.67
N LYS A 240 -17.00 1.00 4.93
CA LYS A 240 -17.16 -0.40 4.50
C LYS A 240 -15.98 -0.85 3.64
N GLY A 241 -15.57 -0.03 2.67
CA GLY A 241 -14.44 -0.33 1.80
C GLY A 241 -13.11 -0.42 2.54
N ILE A 242 -12.89 0.50 3.48
CA ILE A 242 -11.71 0.53 4.36
C ILE A 242 -11.65 -0.73 5.22
N VAL A 243 -12.74 -1.05 5.93
CA VAL A 243 -12.82 -2.22 6.82
C VAL A 243 -12.62 -3.52 6.04
N ALA A 244 -13.28 -3.69 4.89
CA ALA A 244 -13.15 -4.89 4.07
C ALA A 244 -11.72 -5.06 3.54
N SER A 245 -11.11 -3.97 3.03
CA SER A 245 -9.73 -3.99 2.56
C SER A 245 -8.75 -4.29 3.70
N THR A 246 -8.92 -3.65 4.85
CA THR A 246 -8.07 -3.88 6.03
C THR A 246 -8.18 -5.33 6.50
N ALA A 247 -9.38 -5.87 6.66
CA ALA A 247 -9.57 -7.25 7.10
C ALA A 247 -8.92 -8.26 6.15
N ALA A 248 -9.09 -8.08 4.83
CA ALA A 248 -8.52 -8.97 3.84
C ALA A 248 -6.98 -8.90 3.82
N LEU A 249 -6.42 -7.69 3.80
CA LEU A 249 -4.98 -7.48 3.69
C LEU A 249 -4.26 -7.82 5.00
N ALA A 250 -4.82 -7.43 6.16
CA ALA A 250 -4.17 -7.62 7.45
C ALA A 250 -3.97 -9.10 7.79
N VAL A 251 -4.95 -9.97 7.53
CA VAL A 251 -4.81 -11.41 7.76
C VAL A 251 -3.65 -11.99 6.94
N LEU A 252 -3.59 -11.69 5.64
CA LEU A 252 -2.54 -12.19 4.76
C LEU A 252 -1.16 -11.63 5.12
N LEU A 253 -1.08 -10.34 5.39
CA LEU A 253 0.17 -9.68 5.80
C LEU A 253 0.69 -10.22 7.14
N GLN A 254 -0.21 -10.53 8.11
CA GLN A 254 0.14 -11.16 9.38
C GLN A 254 0.75 -12.55 9.20
N GLU A 255 0.33 -13.27 8.15
CA GLU A 255 0.88 -14.57 7.76
C GLU A 255 2.13 -14.45 6.87
N GLY A 256 2.65 -13.25 6.68
CA GLY A 256 3.83 -12.97 5.84
C GLY A 256 3.55 -13.04 4.33
N ILE A 257 2.28 -13.09 3.92
CA ILE A 257 1.86 -13.16 2.52
C ILE A 257 1.62 -11.76 1.97
N GLY A 258 2.29 -11.40 0.88
CA GLY A 258 2.12 -10.13 0.17
C GLY A 258 3.40 -9.31 0.06
N ASP A 259 3.71 -8.90 -1.17
CA ASP A 259 4.93 -8.15 -1.52
C ASP A 259 4.61 -6.74 -2.01
N THR A 260 3.40 -6.52 -2.50
CA THR A 260 2.86 -5.20 -2.84
C THR A 260 1.35 -5.19 -2.60
N ILE A 261 0.82 -4.06 -2.20
CA ILE A 261 -0.60 -3.90 -1.89
C ILE A 261 -1.22 -2.73 -2.65
N ARG A 262 -2.52 -2.86 -2.97
CA ARG A 262 -3.35 -1.76 -3.41
C ARG A 262 -4.71 -1.82 -2.74
N VAL A 263 -5.08 -0.78 -2.03
CA VAL A 263 -6.44 -0.54 -1.57
C VAL A 263 -7.27 0.00 -2.74
N SER A 264 -8.47 -0.52 -2.95
CA SER A 264 -9.37 -0.11 -4.02
C SER A 264 -10.70 0.35 -3.40
N LEU A 265 -10.84 1.66 -3.24
CA LEU A 265 -12.05 2.26 -2.72
C LEU A 265 -12.87 2.87 -3.87
N THR A 266 -14.18 2.88 -3.72
CA THR A 266 -15.03 3.76 -4.52
C THR A 266 -14.94 5.15 -3.88
N PRO A 267 -14.31 6.15 -4.52
CA PRO A 267 -14.18 7.47 -3.93
C PRO A 267 -15.55 8.16 -3.87
N ARG A 268 -15.76 8.97 -2.85
CA ARG A 268 -16.86 9.93 -2.86
C ARG A 268 -16.56 11.03 -3.89
N PRO A 269 -17.56 11.77 -4.39
CA PRO A 269 -17.32 12.80 -5.41
C PRO A 269 -16.23 13.80 -5.07
N ASP A 270 -16.10 14.18 -3.79
CA ASP A 270 -15.13 15.18 -3.32
C ASP A 270 -13.92 14.54 -2.62
N GLU A 271 -13.79 13.22 -2.63
CA GLU A 271 -12.72 12.50 -1.96
C GLU A 271 -11.48 12.40 -2.87
N PRO A 272 -10.30 12.82 -2.40
CA PRO A 272 -9.09 12.75 -3.20
C PRO A 272 -8.67 11.28 -3.44
N ARG A 273 -8.13 11.01 -4.62
CA ARG A 273 -7.64 9.67 -4.97
C ARG A 273 -6.52 9.17 -4.05
N THR A 274 -5.82 10.07 -3.38
CA THR A 274 -4.77 9.80 -2.40
C THR A 274 -5.24 9.06 -1.15
N THR A 275 -6.54 9.06 -0.84
CA THR A 275 -7.12 8.29 0.28
C THR A 275 -6.76 6.81 0.21
N GLU A 276 -6.75 6.19 -0.99
CA GLU A 276 -6.34 4.79 -1.14
C GLU A 276 -4.89 4.55 -0.72
N VAL A 277 -3.99 5.50 -1.00
CA VAL A 277 -2.57 5.44 -0.61
C VAL A 277 -2.43 5.56 0.90
N GLN A 278 -3.14 6.51 1.50
CA GLN A 278 -3.13 6.73 2.95
C GLN A 278 -3.62 5.49 3.70
N VAL A 279 -4.75 4.92 3.30
CA VAL A 279 -5.29 3.69 3.90
C VAL A 279 -4.32 2.51 3.75
N ALA A 280 -3.68 2.35 2.59
CA ALA A 280 -2.68 1.31 2.39
C ALA A 280 -1.47 1.48 3.33
N GLN A 281 -0.99 2.71 3.51
CA GLN A 281 0.09 3.03 4.45
C GLN A 281 -0.34 2.78 5.89
N GLU A 282 -1.54 3.18 6.27
CA GLU A 282 -2.08 2.97 7.62
C GLU A 282 -2.20 1.47 7.95
N ILE A 283 -2.68 0.64 7.01
CA ILE A 283 -2.71 -0.82 7.20
C ILE A 283 -1.30 -1.35 7.52
N LEU A 284 -0.29 -0.99 6.74
CA LEU A 284 1.08 -1.45 6.97
C LEU A 284 1.67 -0.92 8.28
N GLN A 285 1.34 0.31 8.64
CA GLN A 285 1.87 0.99 9.82
C GLN A 285 1.25 0.46 11.12
N VAL A 286 -0.08 0.30 11.18
CA VAL A 286 -0.74 -0.23 12.39
C VAL A 286 -0.41 -1.69 12.65
N MET A 287 -0.01 -2.43 11.60
CA MET A 287 0.51 -3.79 11.71
C MET A 287 1.99 -3.86 12.08
N GLY A 288 2.69 -2.74 12.21
CA GLY A 288 4.12 -2.70 12.50
C GLY A 288 5.02 -3.23 11.36
N ILE A 289 4.50 -3.31 10.12
CA ILE A 289 5.25 -3.81 8.96
C ILE A 289 6.15 -2.73 8.37
N ARG A 290 5.62 -1.51 8.26
CA ARG A 290 6.35 -0.33 7.76
C ARG A 290 5.84 0.93 8.43
N SER A 291 6.72 1.91 8.60
CA SER A 291 6.36 3.27 9.03
C SER A 291 6.43 4.25 7.85
N PHE A 292 5.51 5.19 7.78
CA PHE A 292 5.41 6.18 6.70
C PHE A 292 5.34 7.61 7.24
N THR A 293 4.71 7.78 8.40
CA THR A 293 4.53 9.05 9.10
C THR A 293 4.59 8.79 10.59
N PRO A 294 4.96 9.76 11.42
CA PRO A 294 4.83 9.63 12.87
C PRO A 294 3.43 9.18 13.28
N LEU A 295 3.35 8.20 14.16
CA LEU A 295 2.08 7.67 14.65
C LEU A 295 1.49 8.62 15.69
N VAL A 296 0.26 9.09 15.46
CA VAL A 296 -0.48 9.89 16.45
C VAL A 296 -1.48 9.01 17.18
N THR A 297 -1.31 8.85 18.48
CA THR A 297 -2.25 8.16 19.36
C THR A 297 -3.11 9.20 20.07
N ALA A 298 -4.43 9.04 20.00
CA ALA A 298 -5.39 9.91 20.68
C ALA A 298 -6.45 9.08 21.42
N CYS A 299 -6.95 9.59 22.54
CA CYS A 299 -8.01 8.91 23.24
C CYS A 299 -9.37 9.06 22.50
N PRO A 300 -10.31 8.10 22.63
CA PRO A 300 -11.60 8.19 21.95
C PRO A 300 -12.55 9.27 22.52
N GLY A 301 -12.18 9.87 23.67
CA GLY A 301 -13.07 10.75 24.42
C GLY A 301 -14.11 9.96 25.23
N CYS A 302 -14.54 10.53 26.33
CA CYS A 302 -15.60 9.96 27.19
C CYS A 302 -16.23 11.09 28.01
N GLY A 303 -17.14 10.77 28.95
CA GLY A 303 -17.78 11.75 29.83
C GLY A 303 -16.86 12.60 30.72
N ARG A 304 -15.55 12.25 30.77
CA ARG A 304 -14.54 13.08 31.44
C ARG A 304 -14.02 14.22 30.57
N THR A 305 -14.33 14.22 29.27
CA THR A 305 -13.84 15.20 28.32
C THR A 305 -14.99 15.73 27.49
N THR A 306 -15.60 16.83 27.92
CA THR A 306 -16.73 17.46 27.22
C THR A 306 -16.29 18.50 26.19
N SER A 307 -15.00 18.89 26.18
CA SER A 307 -14.40 19.76 25.17
C SER A 307 -13.95 18.96 23.96
N THR A 308 -14.08 19.53 22.76
CA THR A 308 -13.56 19.00 21.50
C THR A 308 -12.09 19.31 21.27
N TYR A 309 -11.48 20.13 22.12
CA TYR A 309 -10.14 20.68 21.92
C TYR A 309 -9.06 19.59 21.70
N PHE A 310 -9.11 18.47 22.44
CA PHE A 310 -8.15 17.39 22.25
C PHE A 310 -8.31 16.70 20.90
N GLN A 311 -9.53 16.60 20.38
CA GLN A 311 -9.81 16.03 19.05
C GLN A 311 -9.26 16.96 17.96
N GLU A 312 -9.50 18.27 18.12
CA GLU A 312 -8.99 19.31 17.20
C GLU A 312 -7.47 19.33 17.20
N LEU A 313 -6.85 19.28 18.39
CA LEU A 313 -5.39 19.20 18.51
C LEU A 313 -4.82 17.91 17.89
N ALA A 314 -5.41 16.76 18.15
CA ALA A 314 -4.96 15.49 17.58
C ALA A 314 -5.03 15.52 16.05
N LEU A 315 -6.13 16.02 15.49
CA LEU A 315 -6.31 16.18 14.05
C LEU A 315 -5.31 17.18 13.46
N ALA A 316 -5.11 18.31 14.12
CA ALA A 316 -4.14 19.34 13.70
C ALA A 316 -2.71 18.78 13.68
N ILE A 317 -2.30 18.07 14.74
CA ILE A 317 -0.98 17.44 14.83
C ILE A 317 -0.81 16.37 13.74
N GLN A 318 -1.80 15.49 13.54
CA GLN A 318 -1.75 14.45 12.51
C GLN A 318 -1.63 15.06 11.10
N THR A 319 -2.41 16.10 10.82
CA THR A 319 -2.38 16.79 9.53
C THR A 319 -1.04 17.49 9.31
N TRP A 320 -0.53 18.18 10.34
CA TRP A 320 0.76 18.85 10.29
C TRP A 320 1.91 17.86 10.08
N LEU A 321 1.97 16.76 10.83
CA LEU A 321 3.00 15.74 10.66
C LEU A 321 3.01 15.18 9.23
N ARG A 322 1.85 14.88 8.67
CA ARG A 322 1.75 14.43 7.27
C ARG A 322 2.27 15.48 6.28
N ALA A 323 1.97 16.76 6.51
CA ALA A 323 2.44 17.85 5.66
C ALA A 323 3.97 18.06 5.76
N GLN A 324 4.60 17.72 6.90
CA GLN A 324 6.04 17.80 7.07
C GLN A 324 6.80 16.65 6.41
N MET A 325 6.20 15.49 6.23
CA MET A 325 6.89 14.29 5.75
C MET A 325 7.64 14.44 4.43
N PRO A 326 7.14 15.14 3.39
CA PRO A 326 7.90 15.38 2.17
C PRO A 326 9.23 16.10 2.40
N ILE A 327 9.26 16.99 3.39
CA ILE A 327 10.46 17.75 3.78
C ILE A 327 11.36 16.89 4.68
N TRP A 328 10.78 16.18 5.64
CA TRP A 328 11.51 15.45 6.67
C TRP A 328 12.19 14.19 6.17
N ARG A 329 11.58 13.44 5.22
CA ARG A 329 12.13 12.18 4.69
C ARG A 329 13.57 12.29 4.20
N GLY A 330 13.92 13.42 3.56
CA GLY A 330 15.28 13.64 3.08
C GLY A 330 16.23 14.23 4.12
N ARG A 331 15.69 14.83 5.19
CA ARG A 331 16.47 15.58 6.17
C ARG A 331 16.63 14.84 7.51
N TYR A 332 15.64 14.06 7.90
CA TYR A 332 15.57 13.38 9.20
C TYR A 332 15.25 11.88 9.02
N PRO A 333 16.23 11.08 8.60
CA PRO A 333 16.02 9.63 8.41
C PRO A 333 15.52 8.96 9.69
N GLY A 334 14.43 8.16 9.58
CA GLY A 334 13.81 7.44 10.71
C GLY A 334 12.71 8.22 11.43
N VAL A 335 12.45 9.48 11.08
CA VAL A 335 11.39 10.31 11.70
C VAL A 335 10.01 9.67 11.58
N GLU A 336 9.76 8.88 10.55
CA GLU A 336 8.54 8.14 10.33
C GLU A 336 8.23 7.11 11.43
N THR A 337 9.22 6.74 12.24
CA THR A 337 9.05 5.80 13.36
C THR A 337 8.64 6.46 14.67
N MET A 338 8.64 7.80 14.72
CA MET A 338 8.26 8.57 15.90
C MET A 338 6.80 8.33 16.28
N SER A 339 6.51 8.36 17.57
CA SER A 339 5.14 8.33 18.11
C SER A 339 4.82 9.61 18.86
N VAL A 340 3.61 10.11 18.66
CA VAL A 340 3.06 11.28 19.34
C VAL A 340 1.76 10.90 20.03
N ALA A 341 1.55 11.32 21.27
CA ALA A 341 0.30 11.08 22.00
C ALA A 341 -0.42 12.40 22.30
N VAL A 342 -1.73 12.44 22.02
CA VAL A 342 -2.61 13.57 22.37
C VAL A 342 -3.77 13.05 23.18
N MET A 343 -3.74 13.27 24.50
CA MET A 343 -4.69 12.71 25.45
C MET A 343 -5.59 13.79 26.05
N GLY A 344 -6.87 13.47 26.27
CA GLY A 344 -7.89 14.44 26.66
C GLY A 344 -8.19 14.52 28.16
N CYS A 345 -7.54 13.76 29.04
CA CYS A 345 -7.72 13.83 30.49
C CYS A 345 -6.55 13.20 31.26
N VAL A 346 -6.48 13.46 32.56
CA VAL A 346 -5.39 12.96 33.44
C VAL A 346 -5.47 11.47 33.76
N VAL A 347 -6.57 10.77 33.43
CA VAL A 347 -6.74 9.35 33.83
C VAL A 347 -5.80 8.43 33.07
N ASN A 348 -5.84 8.46 31.75
CA ASN A 348 -4.95 7.68 30.88
C ASN A 348 -3.85 8.55 30.28
N GLY A 349 -4.06 9.89 30.28
CA GLY A 349 -3.17 10.84 29.59
C GLY A 349 -1.71 10.72 29.98
N PRO A 350 -1.34 10.79 31.27
CA PRO A 350 0.06 10.68 31.66
C PRO A 350 0.70 9.33 31.33
N GLY A 351 -0.04 8.24 31.40
CA GLY A 351 0.44 6.90 31.05
C GLY A 351 0.76 6.77 29.59
N GLU A 352 -0.23 7.03 28.73
CA GLU A 352 -0.08 6.96 27.28
C GLU A 352 0.95 7.96 26.74
N SER A 353 0.97 9.19 27.31
CA SER A 353 1.95 10.20 26.92
C SER A 353 3.39 9.81 27.23
N ARG A 354 3.62 9.02 28.28
CA ARG A 354 4.96 8.49 28.63
C ARG A 354 5.44 7.38 27.69
N HIS A 355 4.52 6.66 27.06
CA HIS A 355 4.87 5.60 26.11
C HIS A 355 5.19 6.14 24.71
N ALA A 356 4.80 7.38 24.40
CA ALA A 356 5.14 8.04 23.15
C ALA A 356 6.49 8.76 23.26
N ASN A 357 7.12 9.00 22.10
CA ASN A 357 8.31 9.86 22.04
C ASN A 357 8.01 11.28 22.52
N VAL A 358 6.88 11.84 22.09
CA VAL A 358 6.38 13.14 22.57
C VAL A 358 4.89 13.00 22.86
N GLY A 359 4.46 13.31 24.07
CA GLY A 359 3.07 13.18 24.47
C GLY A 359 2.56 14.40 25.25
N ILE A 360 1.30 14.74 25.05
CA ILE A 360 0.60 15.78 25.80
C ILE A 360 -0.66 15.20 26.46
N SER A 361 -0.89 15.54 27.70
CA SER A 361 -2.12 15.21 28.43
C SER A 361 -2.91 16.49 28.71
N LEU A 362 -3.98 16.71 27.96
CA LEU A 362 -4.86 17.84 28.15
C LEU A 362 -5.75 17.64 29.39
N PRO A 363 -6.24 18.73 30.01
CA PRO A 363 -7.17 18.63 31.11
C PRO A 363 -8.55 18.16 30.66
N GLY A 364 -9.14 17.27 31.44
CA GLY A 364 -10.53 16.91 31.30
C GLY A 364 -11.47 17.94 31.93
N THR A 365 -12.78 17.67 31.84
CA THR A 365 -13.84 18.54 32.41
C THR A 365 -13.67 18.64 33.93
N GLY A 366 -13.57 19.88 34.45
CA GLY A 366 -13.38 20.15 35.86
C GLY A 366 -11.95 19.94 36.38
N GLU A 367 -11.00 19.59 35.52
CA GLU A 367 -9.58 19.50 35.88
C GLU A 367 -8.90 20.88 35.77
N THR A 368 -7.76 21.04 36.43
CA THR A 368 -6.96 22.26 36.31
C THR A 368 -6.51 22.47 34.86
N PRO A 369 -6.67 23.67 34.27
CA PRO A 369 -6.42 23.92 32.85
C PRO A 369 -4.90 23.97 32.55
N VAL A 370 -4.24 22.86 32.71
CA VAL A 370 -2.78 22.66 32.48
C VAL A 370 -2.56 21.41 31.65
N ALA A 371 -1.65 21.45 30.71
CA ALA A 371 -1.32 20.36 29.81
C ALA A 371 0.13 19.92 29.98
N PRO A 372 0.43 18.92 30.83
CA PRO A 372 1.76 18.38 30.95
C PRO A 372 2.20 17.69 29.66
N VAL A 373 3.43 17.98 29.23
CA VAL A 373 4.10 17.37 28.09
C VAL A 373 5.19 16.42 28.59
N TYR A 374 5.25 15.30 27.92
CA TYR A 374 6.23 14.23 28.16
C TYR A 374 7.10 14.04 26.92
N VAL A 375 8.40 13.87 27.14
CA VAL A 375 9.37 13.58 26.08
C VAL A 375 10.20 12.38 26.55
N ASP A 376 10.23 11.32 25.74
CA ASP A 376 10.90 10.05 26.05
C ASP A 376 10.58 9.52 27.46
N GLY A 377 9.30 9.59 27.85
CA GLY A 377 8.77 9.10 29.12
C GLY A 377 8.86 10.06 30.30
N GLU A 378 9.59 11.16 30.19
CA GLU A 378 9.78 12.13 31.27
C GLU A 378 8.90 13.37 31.07
N LYS A 379 8.30 13.86 32.18
CA LYS A 379 7.58 15.13 32.17
C LYS A 379 8.56 16.29 32.05
N THR A 380 8.48 17.05 30.94
CA THR A 380 9.41 18.13 30.64
C THR A 380 8.83 19.50 30.96
N VAL A 381 7.65 19.82 30.43
CA VAL A 381 7.01 21.12 30.54
C VAL A 381 5.51 20.97 30.78
N THR A 382 4.89 22.02 31.28
CA THR A 382 3.42 22.08 31.43
C THR A 382 2.94 23.33 30.71
N LEU A 383 2.20 23.11 29.61
CA LEU A 383 1.64 24.18 28.78
C LEU A 383 0.34 24.72 29.40
N LYS A 384 0.02 26.00 29.10
CA LYS A 384 -1.15 26.69 29.61
C LYS A 384 -1.61 27.76 28.60
N GLY A 385 -2.92 28.07 28.62
CA GLY A 385 -3.49 29.16 27.81
C GLY A 385 -3.84 28.73 26.39
N ASP A 386 -3.94 29.69 25.47
CA ASP A 386 -4.58 29.52 24.16
C ASP A 386 -3.61 29.04 23.08
N ARG A 387 -2.30 29.02 23.32
CA ARG A 387 -1.28 28.62 22.34
C ARG A 387 -0.69 27.24 22.55
N ILE A 388 -1.40 26.37 23.25
CA ILE A 388 -0.94 25.00 23.52
C ILE A 388 -0.62 24.24 22.22
N ALA A 389 -1.41 24.46 21.15
CA ALA A 389 -1.20 23.77 19.88
C ALA A 389 0.13 24.14 19.21
N GLU A 390 0.41 25.44 19.09
CA GLU A 390 1.65 25.94 18.50
C GLU A 390 2.88 25.59 19.36
N GLU A 391 2.76 25.71 20.67
CA GLU A 391 3.83 25.37 21.60
C GLU A 391 4.14 23.86 21.57
N PHE A 392 3.10 23.02 21.49
CA PHE A 392 3.29 21.57 21.36
C PHE A 392 3.90 21.18 20.00
N GLN A 393 3.47 21.80 18.90
CA GLN A 393 4.10 21.61 17.58
C GLN A 393 5.58 22.02 17.60
N ALA A 394 5.93 23.13 18.26
CA ALA A 394 7.31 23.55 18.39
C ALA A 394 8.17 22.53 19.19
N ILE A 395 7.61 21.93 20.24
CA ILE A 395 8.29 20.86 21.00
C ILE A 395 8.50 19.62 20.14
N VAL A 396 7.51 19.21 19.35
CA VAL A 396 7.64 18.09 18.42
C VAL A 396 8.70 18.38 17.36
N GLN A 397 8.72 19.58 16.79
CA GLN A 397 9.72 19.99 15.80
C GLN A 397 11.14 19.97 16.41
N ASP A 398 11.33 20.53 17.59
CA ASP A 398 12.61 20.52 18.31
C ASP A 398 13.06 19.07 18.61
N TYR A 399 12.13 18.21 18.99
CA TYR A 399 12.42 16.78 19.18
C TYR A 399 12.92 16.12 17.89
N VAL A 400 12.27 16.39 16.76
CA VAL A 400 12.68 15.86 15.44
C VAL A 400 14.09 16.34 15.09
N GLU A 401 14.36 17.62 15.24
CA GLU A 401 15.67 18.20 14.93
C GLU A 401 16.79 17.64 15.78
N ARG A 402 16.57 17.46 17.08
CA ARG A 402 17.56 16.90 18.01
C ARG A 402 17.77 15.41 17.81
N THR A 403 16.69 14.65 17.58
CA THR A 403 16.72 13.18 17.60
C THR A 403 17.08 12.58 16.25
N TYR A 404 16.62 13.20 15.17
CA TYR A 404 16.80 12.69 13.81
C TYR A 404 17.69 13.59 12.93
N GLY A 405 18.15 14.75 13.44
CA GLY A 405 19.12 15.60 12.74
C GLY A 405 20.51 14.98 12.70
N ALA A 406 21.40 15.54 11.87
CA ALA A 406 22.74 15.02 11.61
C ALA A 406 23.62 14.82 12.88
N GLN A 407 23.31 15.52 13.97
CA GLN A 407 23.97 15.36 15.27
C GLN A 407 23.40 14.20 16.10
N GLY A 408 22.15 13.75 15.84
CA GLY A 408 21.49 12.63 16.51
C GLY A 408 21.80 11.26 15.89
N ALA A 409 22.26 11.21 14.67
CA ALA A 409 22.55 9.97 13.92
C ALA A 409 23.76 9.18 14.50
N GLY A 410 24.55 9.78 15.41
CA GLY A 410 25.70 9.14 16.06
C GLY A 410 25.40 8.43 17.39
N VAL A 411 24.19 8.53 17.93
CA VAL A 411 23.90 8.11 19.32
C VAL A 411 23.04 6.84 19.45
N ARG A 412 22.47 6.31 18.37
CA ARG A 412 21.65 5.08 18.46
C ARG A 412 22.22 3.96 17.59
N SER A 413 23.14 3.17 18.15
CA SER A 413 23.35 1.80 17.70
C SER A 413 22.15 0.95 18.12
N GLN A 414 21.82 -0.08 17.34
CA GLN A 414 20.68 -0.97 17.55
C GLN A 414 20.65 -1.68 18.92
N ASP A 415 21.76 -1.62 19.67
CA ASP A 415 21.92 -2.30 20.99
C ASP A 415 21.27 -1.58 22.17
N ASP A 416 20.97 -0.27 22.08
CA ASP A 416 20.38 0.46 23.21
C ASP A 416 18.85 0.26 23.35
N ARG A 417 18.17 -0.31 22.37
CA ARG A 417 16.72 -0.58 22.44
C ARG A 417 16.36 -1.79 23.31
N ASP A 418 17.31 -2.70 23.55
CA ASP A 418 17.09 -3.91 24.36
C ASP A 418 17.39 -3.73 25.85
N SER A 419 18.04 -2.62 26.26
CA SER A 419 18.46 -2.41 27.66
C SER A 419 17.36 -1.84 28.57
N HIS A 420 16.32 -1.21 28.02
CA HIS A 420 15.23 -0.64 28.84
C HIS A 420 14.06 -1.60 29.13
N LEU A 421 14.14 -2.86 28.67
CA LEU A 421 13.10 -3.89 28.89
C LEU A 421 13.48 -4.95 29.95
N LYS A 422 14.57 -4.75 30.66
CA LYS A 422 14.93 -5.64 31.79
C LYS A 422 14.77 -4.90 33.13
N ASN A 423 13.59 -4.95 33.71
CA ASN A 423 13.29 -5.33 35.10
C ASN A 423 11.82 -5.02 35.44
N PRO A 424 11.00 -6.01 35.74
CA PRO A 424 9.91 -5.85 36.69
C PRO A 424 10.49 -6.20 38.06
N ALA A 425 10.59 -5.26 38.96
CA ALA A 425 10.78 -5.53 40.38
C ALA A 425 9.39 -5.71 41.05
N PRO A 426 9.35 -6.41 42.20
CA PRO A 426 8.26 -7.28 42.66
C PRO A 426 6.99 -6.58 43.10
#